data_fc05288024935e03bbd431a15f3fc2be
#
_entry.id   fc05288024935e03bbd431a15f3fc2be
#
_cell.length_a   1.000
_cell.length_b   1.000
_cell.length_c   1.000
_cell.angle_alpha   90.00
_cell.angle_beta   90.00
_cell.angle_gamma   90.00
#
_symmetry.space_group_name_H-M   'P 1'
#
loop_
_entity.id
_entity.type
_entity.pdbx_description
1 polymer ?
#
loop_
_entity_poly.entity_id
_entity_poly.type
_entity_poly.pdbx_seq_one_letter_code
_entity_poly.pdbx_strand_id
1 'polypeptide(L)'
;TPSAPPMPPVDMLRPVAHLQLKAAALLLFTLALIVGSGLYLLYARGAFEPTQTLVLTADDSEGVVVGMDMTFSGFPIGRVRRIELAETGNARIVVDVAQKDAHWLRESSVFTLVRGVVGGTNIRAYSGILTDPPLPAGAVRPVLRGDATAEIPQLMASARELLSNLNALTAQDAAL
;
A
#
# COMPACT_ATOMS: atom_id res chain seq x y z
N THR A 1 69.86 32.79 48.10
CA THR A 1 68.69 32.81 47.16
C THR A 1 68.23 31.38 46.93
N PRO A 2 67.00 31.05 47.34
CA PRO A 2 66.47 29.73 47.13
C PRO A 2 66.19 29.50 45.65
N SER A 3 66.82 28.45 45.08
CA SER A 3 66.53 28.03 43.71
C SER A 3 65.16 27.33 43.65
N ALA A 4 64.36 27.77 42.71
CA ALA A 4 63.04 27.18 42.46
C ALA A 4 63.17 25.71 42.12
N PRO A 5 62.26 24.84 42.57
CA PRO A 5 62.29 23.44 42.21
C PRO A 5 62.04 23.26 40.70
N PRO A 6 62.70 22.28 40.08
CA PRO A 6 62.48 22.02 38.66
C PRO A 6 61.02 21.61 38.43
N MET A 7 60.35 22.26 37.46
CA MET A 7 59.04 21.85 37.03
C MET A 7 59.09 20.45 36.46
N PRO A 8 58.11 19.60 36.80
CA PRO A 8 58.05 18.27 36.22
C PRO A 8 57.82 18.37 34.70
N PRO A 9 58.42 17.49 33.91
CA PRO A 9 58.24 17.49 32.48
C PRO A 9 56.75 17.33 32.15
N VAL A 10 56.25 18.21 31.33
CA VAL A 10 54.91 18.09 30.73
C VAL A 10 54.88 16.94 29.75
N ASP A 11 54.85 15.74 30.29
CA ASP A 11 54.67 14.51 29.54
C ASP A 11 53.17 14.24 29.32
N MET A 12 52.42 15.33 29.03
CA MET A 12 50.97 15.27 28.85
C MET A 12 50.54 15.02 27.40
N LEU A 13 51.47 14.84 26.51
CA LEU A 13 51.16 14.50 25.12
C LEU A 13 51.83 13.16 24.72
N ARG A 14 51.47 12.10 25.43
CA ARG A 14 51.63 10.78 24.81
C ARG A 14 50.67 10.75 23.62
N PRO A 15 51.17 10.73 22.38
CA PRO A 15 50.31 10.48 21.25
C PRO A 15 49.70 9.10 21.49
N VAL A 16 48.38 9.08 21.66
CA VAL A 16 47.66 7.80 21.78
C VAL A 16 47.95 7.06 20.49
N ALA A 17 48.85 6.06 20.58
CA ALA A 17 49.23 5.28 19.43
C ALA A 17 47.94 4.70 18.82
N HIS A 18 47.77 4.90 17.52
CA HIS A 18 46.60 4.45 16.77
C HIS A 18 45.27 5.23 17.05
N LEU A 19 45.35 6.46 17.53
CA LEU A 19 44.13 7.30 17.70
C LEU A 19 43.36 7.44 16.39
N GLN A 20 44.07 7.66 15.29
CA GLN A 20 43.45 7.77 13.96
C GLN A 20 42.80 6.46 13.52
N LEU A 21 43.46 5.33 13.82
CA LEU A 21 42.89 4.02 13.51
C LEU A 21 41.64 3.72 14.34
N LYS A 22 41.67 4.05 15.62
CA LYS A 22 40.54 3.88 16.53
C LYS A 22 39.35 4.78 16.13
N ALA A 23 39.65 6.04 15.76
CA ALA A 23 38.66 6.97 15.27
C ALA A 23 38.05 6.51 13.95
N ALA A 24 38.87 6.04 13.01
CA ALA A 24 38.40 5.49 11.74
C ALA A 24 37.55 4.23 11.95
N ALA A 25 37.95 3.34 12.85
CA ALA A 25 37.18 2.14 13.18
C ALA A 25 35.82 2.49 13.79
N LEU A 26 35.77 3.48 14.68
CA LEU A 26 34.51 3.96 15.27
C LEU A 26 33.59 4.57 14.24
N LEU A 27 34.13 5.38 13.33
CA LEU A 27 33.35 5.98 12.25
C LEU A 27 32.78 4.94 11.28
N LEU A 28 33.60 3.94 10.91
CA LEU A 28 33.15 2.82 10.07
C LEU A 28 32.10 1.99 10.77
N PHE A 29 32.25 1.73 12.06
CA PHE A 29 31.26 1.00 12.85
C PHE A 29 29.93 1.75 12.93
N THR A 30 29.96 3.07 13.18
CA THR A 30 28.77 3.92 13.21
C THR A 30 28.09 3.97 11.86
N LEU A 31 28.87 4.11 10.77
CA LEU A 31 28.32 4.09 9.42
C LEU A 31 27.68 2.74 9.11
N ALA A 32 28.31 1.64 9.48
CA ALA A 32 27.76 0.30 9.30
C ALA A 32 26.46 0.09 10.07
N LEU A 33 26.35 0.64 11.29
CA LEU A 33 25.10 0.61 12.06
C LEU A 33 23.99 1.40 11.39
N ILE A 34 24.30 2.60 10.88
CA ILE A 34 23.31 3.44 10.20
C ILE A 34 22.80 2.75 8.93
N VAL A 35 23.72 2.24 8.09
CA VAL A 35 23.36 1.53 6.86
C VAL A 35 22.61 0.24 7.18
N GLY A 36 23.08 -0.54 8.14
CA GLY A 36 22.43 -1.79 8.56
C GLY A 36 21.03 -1.55 9.13
N SER A 37 20.84 -0.49 9.92
CA SER A 37 19.53 -0.10 10.44
C SER A 37 18.59 0.33 9.31
N GLY A 38 19.07 1.12 8.34
CA GLY A 38 18.31 1.51 7.17
C GLY A 38 17.86 0.32 6.32
N LEU A 39 18.79 -0.60 6.05
CA LEU A 39 18.47 -1.83 5.30
C LEU A 39 17.51 -2.73 6.06
N TYR A 40 17.66 -2.84 7.37
CA TYR A 40 16.76 -3.60 8.22
C TYR A 40 15.33 -3.01 8.19
N LEU A 41 15.20 -1.69 8.24
CA LEU A 41 13.90 -1.02 8.14
C LEU A 41 13.24 -1.24 6.77
N LEU A 42 14.02 -1.20 5.69
CA LEU A 42 13.53 -1.51 4.34
C LEU A 42 13.07 -2.97 4.25
N TYR A 43 13.85 -3.88 4.81
CA TYR A 43 13.49 -5.30 4.86
C TYR A 43 12.21 -5.53 5.69
N ALA A 44 12.12 -4.92 6.87
CA ALA A 44 10.95 -5.03 7.73
C ALA A 44 9.67 -4.44 7.11
N ARG A 45 9.83 -3.45 6.24
CA ARG A 45 8.71 -2.86 5.46
C ARG A 45 8.33 -3.67 4.22
N GLY A 46 8.96 -4.81 3.99
CA GLY A 46 8.66 -5.65 2.83
C GLY A 46 9.15 -5.09 1.49
N ALA A 47 10.12 -4.16 1.49
CA ALA A 47 10.64 -3.56 0.26
C ALA A 47 11.29 -4.58 -0.69
N PHE A 48 11.71 -5.72 -0.17
CA PHE A 48 12.32 -6.82 -0.93
C PHE A 48 11.37 -8.00 -1.14
N GLU A 49 10.11 -7.90 -0.70
CA GLU A 49 9.13 -8.94 -0.98
C GLU A 49 8.76 -8.92 -2.47
N PRO A 50 8.66 -10.09 -3.12
CA PRO A 50 8.21 -10.15 -4.49
C PRO A 50 6.77 -9.64 -4.57
N THR A 51 6.52 -8.75 -5.51
CA THR A 51 5.22 -8.15 -5.75
C THR A 51 4.78 -8.39 -7.17
N GLN A 52 3.48 -8.40 -7.41
CA GLN A 52 2.91 -8.30 -8.73
C GLN A 52 2.22 -6.94 -8.93
N THR A 53 2.27 -6.44 -10.13
CA THR A 53 1.68 -5.16 -10.49
C THR A 53 0.20 -5.35 -10.82
N LEU A 54 -0.62 -4.47 -10.27
CA LEU A 54 -2.03 -4.32 -10.62
C LEU A 54 -2.26 -2.87 -11.07
N VAL A 55 -2.94 -2.69 -12.19
CA VAL A 55 -3.29 -1.36 -12.70
C VAL A 55 -4.78 -1.13 -12.50
N LEU A 56 -5.11 -0.11 -11.75
CA LEU A 56 -6.48 0.33 -11.56
C LEU A 56 -6.75 1.58 -12.40
N THR A 57 -7.85 1.59 -13.11
CA THR A 57 -8.31 2.75 -13.89
C THR A 57 -9.46 3.42 -13.18
N ALA A 58 -9.40 4.73 -13.05
CA ALA A 58 -10.43 5.55 -12.43
C ALA A 58 -10.70 6.78 -13.29
N ASP A 59 -11.95 7.25 -13.30
CA ASP A 59 -12.28 8.52 -13.96
C ASP A 59 -11.66 9.70 -13.23
N ASP A 60 -11.43 9.54 -11.91
CA ASP A 60 -10.82 10.54 -11.06
C ASP A 60 -10.02 9.87 -9.95
N SER A 61 -8.81 10.35 -9.73
CA SER A 61 -7.90 9.87 -8.68
C SER A 61 -7.85 10.79 -7.45
N GLU A 62 -8.79 11.70 -7.30
CA GLU A 62 -8.82 12.62 -6.15
C GLU A 62 -8.81 11.85 -4.83
N GLY A 63 -7.89 12.22 -3.96
CA GLY A 63 -7.69 11.57 -2.67
C GLY A 63 -6.78 10.34 -2.69
N VAL A 64 -6.34 9.86 -3.86
CA VAL A 64 -5.36 8.79 -3.98
C VAL A 64 -3.95 9.38 -3.89
N VAL A 65 -3.11 8.80 -3.05
CA VAL A 65 -1.72 9.22 -2.88
C VAL A 65 -0.78 8.02 -3.01
N VAL A 66 0.44 8.30 -3.46
CA VAL A 66 1.49 7.28 -3.51
C VAL A 66 1.79 6.79 -2.09
N GLY A 67 1.91 5.48 -1.94
CA GLY A 67 2.09 4.84 -0.63
C GLY A 67 0.80 4.47 0.09
N MET A 68 -0.37 4.79 -0.48
CA MET A 68 -1.67 4.38 0.05
C MET A 68 -1.81 2.87 0.02
N ASP A 69 -2.36 2.30 1.08
CA ASP A 69 -2.61 0.86 1.16
C ASP A 69 -3.87 0.47 0.39
N MET A 70 -3.81 -0.69 -0.28
CA MET A 70 -4.96 -1.41 -0.78
C MET A 70 -5.28 -2.55 0.19
N THR A 71 -6.50 -2.60 0.67
CA THR A 71 -6.93 -3.57 1.67
C THR A 71 -7.89 -4.61 1.11
N PHE A 72 -7.80 -5.83 1.63
CA PHE A 72 -8.75 -6.90 1.41
C PHE A 72 -9.26 -7.37 2.77
N SER A 73 -10.56 -7.30 3.00
CA SER A 73 -11.17 -7.61 4.32
C SER A 73 -10.53 -6.84 5.49
N GLY A 74 -10.06 -5.61 5.24
CA GLY A 74 -9.40 -4.78 6.24
C GLY A 74 -7.89 -5.00 6.38
N PHE A 75 -7.31 -6.02 5.73
CA PHE A 75 -5.88 -6.29 5.76
C PHE A 75 -5.17 -5.63 4.57
N PRO A 76 -4.05 -4.95 4.77
CA PRO A 76 -3.28 -4.37 3.68
C PRO A 76 -2.60 -5.49 2.88
N ILE A 77 -2.92 -5.58 1.59
CA ILE A 77 -2.37 -6.56 0.65
C ILE A 77 -1.52 -5.93 -0.46
N GLY A 78 -1.63 -4.64 -0.64
CA GLY A 78 -0.92 -3.91 -1.67
C GLY A 78 -0.74 -2.44 -1.33
N ARG A 79 0.06 -1.75 -2.12
CA ARG A 79 0.35 -0.35 -1.93
C ARG A 79 0.45 0.38 -3.26
N VAL A 80 -0.07 1.59 -3.31
CA VAL A 80 0.02 2.45 -4.48
C VAL A 80 1.48 2.83 -4.71
N ARG A 81 2.01 2.47 -5.88
CA ARG A 81 3.36 2.76 -6.29
C ARG A 81 3.47 4.10 -7.00
N ARG A 82 2.54 4.36 -7.94
CA ARG A 82 2.47 5.60 -8.72
C ARG A 82 1.07 5.83 -9.25
N ILE A 83 0.83 7.07 -9.60
CA ILE A 83 -0.43 7.52 -10.20
C ILE A 83 -0.06 8.23 -11.50
N GLU A 84 -0.69 7.86 -12.60
CA GLU A 84 -0.44 8.38 -13.93
C GLU A 84 -1.75 8.88 -14.55
N LEU A 85 -1.66 9.80 -15.49
CA LEU A 85 -2.76 10.18 -16.35
C LEU A 85 -2.64 9.40 -17.67
N ALA A 86 -3.65 8.64 -18.02
CA ALA A 86 -3.70 7.93 -19.29
C ALA A 86 -4.01 8.90 -20.44
N GLU A 87 -3.65 8.52 -21.66
CA GLU A 87 -3.95 9.30 -22.86
C GLU A 87 -5.46 9.54 -23.07
N THR A 88 -6.28 8.65 -22.55
CA THR A 88 -7.75 8.77 -22.52
C THR A 88 -8.29 9.79 -21.52
N GLY A 89 -7.43 10.40 -20.69
CA GLY A 89 -7.81 11.32 -19.62
C GLY A 89 -8.17 10.66 -18.31
N ASN A 90 -8.20 9.33 -18.24
CA ASN A 90 -8.48 8.60 -17.01
C ASN A 90 -7.22 8.47 -16.16
N ALA A 91 -7.40 8.41 -14.85
CA ALA A 91 -6.31 8.13 -13.94
C ALA A 91 -5.93 6.65 -13.95
N ARG A 92 -4.64 6.36 -14.00
CA ARG A 92 -4.08 5.02 -13.84
C ARG A 92 -3.36 4.95 -12.50
N ILE A 93 -3.80 4.07 -11.63
CA ILE A 93 -3.24 3.84 -10.33
C ILE A 93 -2.49 2.52 -10.37
N VAL A 94 -1.17 2.58 -10.28
CA VAL A 94 -0.33 1.37 -10.27
C VAL A 94 -0.13 0.93 -8.83
N VAL A 95 -0.56 -0.29 -8.54
CA VAL A 95 -0.52 -0.90 -7.21
C VAL A 95 0.41 -2.10 -7.23
N ASP A 96 1.33 -2.17 -6.29
CA ASP A 96 2.13 -3.36 -6.03
C ASP A 96 1.42 -4.23 -4.99
N VAL A 97 1.13 -5.45 -5.36
CA VAL A 97 0.47 -6.44 -4.50
C VAL A 97 1.49 -7.50 -4.12
N ALA A 98 1.65 -7.78 -2.83
CA ALA A 98 2.52 -8.86 -2.37
C ALA A 98 2.07 -10.20 -2.97
N GLN A 99 3.01 -10.97 -3.55
CA GLN A 99 2.67 -12.25 -4.21
C GLN A 99 2.02 -13.24 -3.26
N LYS A 100 2.39 -13.21 -1.97
CA LYS A 100 1.78 -14.03 -0.93
C LYS A 100 0.28 -13.75 -0.74
N ASP A 101 -0.16 -12.52 -1.01
CA ASP A 101 -1.54 -12.08 -0.84
C ASP A 101 -2.31 -12.00 -2.16
N ALA A 102 -1.63 -12.13 -3.29
CA ALA A 102 -2.23 -12.04 -4.62
C ALA A 102 -3.27 -13.12 -4.90
N HIS A 103 -3.22 -14.26 -4.19
CA HIS A 103 -4.20 -15.33 -4.31
C HIS A 103 -5.61 -14.94 -3.85
N TRP A 104 -5.76 -13.87 -3.07
CA TRP A 104 -7.07 -13.33 -2.70
C TRP A 104 -7.75 -12.59 -3.84
N LEU A 105 -6.97 -12.10 -4.81
CA LEU A 105 -7.47 -11.37 -5.96
C LEU A 105 -7.83 -12.36 -7.08
N ARG A 106 -9.05 -12.24 -7.57
CA ARG A 106 -9.61 -13.08 -8.64
C ARG A 106 -10.07 -12.22 -9.81
N GLU A 107 -10.34 -12.82 -10.95
CA GLU A 107 -10.86 -12.09 -12.10
C GLU A 107 -12.20 -11.40 -11.81
N SER A 108 -12.99 -11.94 -10.90
CA SER A 108 -14.25 -11.36 -10.42
C SER A 108 -14.07 -10.32 -9.31
N SER A 109 -12.84 -10.03 -8.87
CA SER A 109 -12.59 -9.06 -7.82
C SER A 109 -13.04 -7.66 -8.23
N VAL A 110 -13.62 -6.94 -7.28
CA VAL A 110 -14.07 -5.55 -7.44
C VAL A 110 -13.20 -4.65 -6.58
N PHE A 111 -12.80 -3.52 -7.13
CA PHE A 111 -11.97 -2.53 -6.47
C PHE A 111 -12.76 -1.25 -6.28
N THR A 112 -12.73 -0.70 -5.08
CA THR A 112 -13.45 0.53 -4.73
C THR A 112 -12.56 1.54 -4.04
N LEU A 113 -12.77 2.82 -4.34
CA LEU A 113 -12.22 3.95 -3.61
C LEU A 113 -13.24 4.39 -2.55
N VAL A 114 -12.90 4.18 -1.29
CA VAL A 114 -13.78 4.53 -0.16
C VAL A 114 -13.17 5.69 0.60
N ARG A 115 -13.96 6.73 0.84
CA ARG A 115 -13.55 7.84 1.69
C ARG A 115 -13.76 7.46 3.16
N GLY A 116 -12.67 7.51 3.95
CA GLY A 116 -12.73 7.26 5.38
C GLY A 116 -13.49 8.38 6.12
N VAL A 117 -14.10 8.04 7.23
CA VAL A 117 -14.83 8.99 8.08
C VAL A 117 -13.86 9.98 8.74
N VAL A 118 -12.65 9.56 9.01
CA VAL A 118 -11.56 10.38 9.56
C VAL A 118 -10.34 10.24 8.65
N GLY A 119 -10.11 11.22 7.81
CA GLY A 119 -8.92 11.34 6.96
C GLY A 119 -8.95 10.43 5.73
N GLY A 120 -8.42 10.70 4.68
CA GLY A 120 -7.95 9.98 3.50
C GLY A 120 -8.95 9.02 2.80
N THR A 121 -8.68 8.81 1.54
CA THR A 121 -9.31 7.77 0.71
C THR A 121 -8.55 6.46 0.89
N ASN A 122 -9.23 5.33 0.82
CA ASN A 122 -8.62 4.00 0.85
C ASN A 122 -9.09 3.18 -0.36
N ILE A 123 -8.24 2.31 -0.86
CA ILE A 123 -8.59 1.35 -1.89
C ILE A 123 -8.99 0.05 -1.20
N ARG A 124 -10.18 -0.45 -1.51
CA ARG A 124 -10.66 -1.75 -1.02
C ARG A 124 -10.86 -2.71 -2.18
N ALA A 125 -10.37 -3.93 -1.98
CA ALA A 125 -10.60 -5.04 -2.89
C ALA A 125 -11.60 -6.01 -2.28
N TYR A 126 -12.48 -6.54 -3.10
CA TYR A 126 -13.49 -7.54 -2.74
C TYR A 126 -13.43 -8.70 -3.72
N SER A 127 -13.50 -9.93 -3.21
CA SER A 127 -13.64 -11.13 -4.02
C SER A 127 -14.79 -11.95 -3.48
N GLY A 128 -15.87 -12.06 -4.24
CA GLY A 128 -17.05 -12.83 -3.85
C GLY A 128 -16.86 -14.33 -4.04
N ILE A 129 -16.11 -14.74 -5.06
CA ILE A 129 -15.93 -16.14 -5.47
C ILE A 129 -14.42 -16.43 -5.52
N LEU A 130 -13.92 -17.10 -4.48
CA LEU A 130 -12.49 -17.45 -4.37
C LEU A 130 -12.08 -18.64 -5.27
N THR A 131 -13.04 -19.31 -5.89
CA THR A 131 -12.79 -20.41 -6.84
C THR A 131 -12.61 -19.92 -8.28
N ASP A 132 -12.88 -18.64 -8.56
CA ASP A 132 -12.62 -18.05 -9.85
C ASP A 132 -11.12 -18.03 -10.17
N PRO A 133 -10.73 -17.94 -11.46
CA PRO A 133 -9.34 -17.84 -11.86
C PRO A 133 -8.63 -16.68 -11.14
N PRO A 134 -7.37 -16.86 -10.73
CA PRO A 134 -6.61 -15.79 -10.09
C PRO A 134 -6.39 -14.63 -11.06
N LEU A 135 -6.37 -13.42 -10.52
CA LEU A 135 -6.07 -12.22 -11.29
C LEU A 135 -4.62 -12.26 -11.77
N PRO A 136 -4.34 -12.18 -13.09
CA PRO A 136 -2.98 -12.24 -13.61
C PRO A 136 -2.18 -10.99 -13.22
N ALA A 137 -0.86 -11.14 -13.13
CA ALA A 137 0.05 -10.02 -12.94
C ALA A 137 -0.08 -9.01 -14.10
N GLY A 138 -0.07 -7.73 -13.78
CA GLY A 138 -0.23 -6.67 -14.78
C GLY A 138 -1.67 -6.47 -15.27
N ALA A 139 -2.65 -7.10 -14.65
CA ALA A 139 -4.06 -6.92 -14.98
C ALA A 139 -4.48 -5.45 -14.84
N VAL A 140 -5.35 -5.01 -15.75
CA VAL A 140 -5.96 -3.69 -15.72
C VAL A 140 -7.42 -3.83 -15.32
N ARG A 141 -7.82 -3.18 -14.24
CA ARG A 141 -9.17 -3.28 -13.70
C ARG A 141 -9.73 -1.89 -13.40
N PRO A 142 -11.03 -1.69 -13.60
CA PRO A 142 -11.68 -0.45 -13.19
C PRO A 142 -11.80 -0.39 -11.67
N VAL A 143 -11.66 0.80 -11.11
CA VAL A 143 -11.97 1.08 -9.71
C VAL A 143 -13.22 1.94 -9.63
N LEU A 144 -14.15 1.54 -8.78
CA LEU A 144 -15.40 2.25 -8.54
C LEU A 144 -15.20 3.24 -7.39
N ARG A 145 -15.83 4.39 -7.50
CA ARG A 145 -15.84 5.38 -6.41
C ARG A 145 -17.09 5.17 -5.56
N GLY A 146 -16.92 5.21 -4.26
CA GLY A 146 -18.00 5.05 -3.30
C GLY A 146 -17.96 3.70 -2.58
N ASP A 147 -18.89 3.54 -1.65
CA ASP A 147 -19.05 2.27 -0.95
C ASP A 147 -19.96 1.38 -1.79
N ALA A 148 -19.37 0.43 -2.50
CA ALA A 148 -20.13 -0.54 -3.30
C ALA A 148 -21.17 -1.30 -2.45
N THR A 149 -20.96 -1.38 -1.15
CA THR A 149 -21.92 -1.99 -0.23
C THR A 149 -23.15 -1.14 -0.01
N ALA A 150 -23.07 0.18 -0.21
CA ALA A 150 -24.23 1.08 -0.11
C ALA A 150 -25.14 1.00 -1.34
N GLU A 151 -24.61 0.62 -2.50
CA GLU A 151 -25.40 0.49 -3.73
C GLU A 151 -26.12 -0.87 -3.85
N ILE A 152 -25.58 -1.92 -3.20
CA ILE A 152 -26.18 -3.26 -3.23
C ILE A 152 -27.63 -3.27 -2.73
N PRO A 153 -27.99 -2.63 -1.62
CA PRO A 153 -29.39 -2.55 -1.19
C PRO A 153 -30.31 -1.87 -2.18
N GLN A 154 -29.83 -0.83 -2.87
CA GLN A 154 -30.62 -0.13 -3.89
C GLN A 154 -30.85 -1.00 -5.13
N LEU A 155 -29.83 -1.70 -5.60
CA LEU A 155 -29.95 -2.65 -6.70
C LEU A 155 -30.88 -3.80 -6.35
N MET A 156 -30.82 -4.31 -5.13
CA MET A 156 -31.73 -5.35 -4.63
C MET A 156 -33.17 -4.84 -4.53
N ALA A 157 -33.39 -3.61 -4.08
CA ALA A 157 -34.70 -3.01 -4.04
C ALA A 157 -35.30 -2.85 -5.44
N SER A 158 -34.50 -2.35 -6.39
CA SER A 158 -34.90 -2.21 -7.80
C SER A 158 -35.23 -3.54 -8.46
N ALA A 159 -34.41 -4.58 -8.18
CA ALA A 159 -34.68 -5.94 -8.69
C ALA A 159 -35.98 -6.53 -8.13
N ARG A 160 -36.28 -6.31 -6.85
CA ARG A 160 -37.52 -6.75 -6.23
C ARG A 160 -38.74 -6.02 -6.81
N GLU A 161 -38.60 -4.73 -7.06
CA GLU A 161 -39.66 -3.91 -7.69
C GLU A 161 -39.96 -4.40 -9.11
N LEU A 162 -38.92 -4.70 -9.90
CA LEU A 162 -39.10 -5.26 -11.24
C LEU A 162 -39.78 -6.63 -11.19
N LEU A 163 -39.38 -7.50 -10.27
CA LEU A 163 -40.00 -8.83 -10.08
C LEU A 163 -41.45 -8.70 -9.63
N SER A 164 -41.79 -7.73 -8.78
CA SER A 164 -43.16 -7.50 -8.33
C SER A 164 -44.02 -6.98 -9.46
N ASN A 165 -43.50 -6.10 -10.31
CA ASN A 165 -44.18 -5.58 -11.48
C ASN A 165 -44.43 -6.65 -12.54
N LEU A 166 -43.44 -7.53 -12.78
CA LEU A 166 -43.63 -8.69 -13.67
C LEU A 166 -44.70 -9.64 -13.15
N ASN A 167 -44.71 -9.90 -11.84
CA ASN A 167 -45.72 -10.76 -11.21
C ASN A 167 -47.11 -10.17 -11.31
N ALA A 168 -47.24 -8.86 -11.17
CA ALA A 168 -48.53 -8.16 -11.33
C ALA A 168 -49.05 -8.22 -12.77
N LEU A 169 -48.17 -8.11 -13.77
CA LEU A 169 -48.52 -8.23 -15.18
C LEU A 169 -48.95 -9.65 -15.53
N THR A 170 -48.26 -10.66 -15.06
CA THR A 170 -48.61 -12.07 -15.28
C THR A 170 -49.89 -12.46 -14.56
N ALA A 171 -50.19 -11.87 -13.41
CA ALA A 171 -51.46 -12.08 -12.71
C ALA A 171 -52.66 -11.44 -13.43
N GLN A 172 -52.45 -10.33 -14.11
CA GLN A 172 -53.48 -9.69 -14.94
C GLN A 172 -53.81 -10.49 -16.21
N ASP A 173 -52.77 -11.08 -16.84
CA ASP A 173 -52.97 -11.94 -18.02
C ASP A 173 -53.62 -13.29 -17.65
N ALA A 174 -53.45 -13.76 -16.43
CA ALA A 174 -54.14 -14.98 -15.96
C ALA A 174 -55.58 -14.76 -15.52
N ALA A 175 -56.03 -13.51 -15.39
CA ALA A 175 -57.40 -13.16 -15.00
C ALA A 175 -58.32 -12.88 -16.21
N LEU A 176 -57.84 -13.02 -17.44
CA LEU A 176 -58.59 -13.01 -18.69
C LEU A 176 -58.80 -14.44 -19.16
#